data_9ae41a9e5b639273deb99e2a9e31fe08
#
_entry.id   9ae41a9e5b639273deb99e2a9e31fe08
#
_cell.length_a   1.000
_cell.length_b   1.000
_cell.length_c   1.000
_cell.angle_alpha   90.00
_cell.angle_beta   90.00
_cell.angle_gamma   90.00
#
_symmetry.space_group_name_H-M   'P 1'
#
loop_
_entity.id
_entity.type
_entity.pdbx_description
1 polymer ?
#
loop_
_entity_poly.entity_id
_entity_poly.type
_entity_poly.pdbx_seq_one_letter_code
_entity_poly.pdbx_strand_id
1 'polypeptide(L)'
;MISSQDAIIKNGVSYLSSSLLTNYAKLEMRWNQSGNRIEFTGFDKRLVIRIGSHTGLLDGKSVDLGSAPFLYKDELYLPAKFVVKALQGGAVHWDPKTRTLQADHLHRYPGMSENFEGALYSLSYDTGDLFVSSGKGNKQKIANLGTGLDIVHFKFEHTPQGLVVLRVFNIYGEPHLYTDDFILLLKNGSVIRQANIGFHNTFGEPALWADGKLLLNDGHTLRIIEDGTGKVLETVNLSSLMGTSGDNLVSYNVEAWYPDIALIRPTDTGLLTLVNRSTGNQTLLYKEFLKWNEQQPDEVNDPMFPGDHVYFTGRSGNKLNFNHTRGNVTQKFTHTLTTEK
;
A
#
# COMPACT_ATOMS: atom_id res chain seq x y z
N MET A 1 13.48 16.52 -23.32
CA MET A 1 13.20 17.89 -23.83
C MET A 1 11.90 18.35 -23.20
N ILE A 2 11.92 19.49 -22.50
CA ILE A 2 10.74 20.01 -21.77
C ILE A 2 9.97 20.91 -22.74
N SER A 3 8.63 20.73 -22.82
CA SER A 3 7.74 21.53 -23.67
C SER A 3 7.61 22.98 -23.16
N SER A 4 7.46 23.96 -24.04
CA SER A 4 7.21 25.37 -23.67
C SER A 4 5.91 25.58 -22.90
N GLN A 5 4.96 24.64 -22.96
CA GLN A 5 3.70 24.69 -22.20
C GLN A 5 3.92 24.48 -20.71
N ASP A 6 5.03 23.83 -20.33
CA ASP A 6 5.39 23.52 -18.94
C ASP A 6 6.34 24.57 -18.34
N ALA A 7 6.62 25.66 -19.06
CA ALA A 7 7.55 26.70 -18.64
C ALA A 7 6.95 28.10 -18.69
N ILE A 8 7.24 28.91 -17.68
CA ILE A 8 6.85 30.35 -17.60
C ILE A 8 8.11 31.18 -17.32
N ILE A 9 8.20 32.33 -17.95
CA ILE A 9 9.22 33.35 -17.61
C ILE A 9 8.53 34.45 -16.81
N LYS A 10 9.01 34.71 -15.59
CA LYS A 10 8.51 35.75 -14.70
C LYS A 10 9.69 36.53 -14.12
N ASN A 11 9.70 37.85 -14.32
CA ASN A 11 10.79 38.72 -13.85
C ASN A 11 12.21 38.24 -14.24
N GLY A 12 12.37 37.75 -15.47
CA GLY A 12 13.66 37.24 -15.97
C GLY A 12 14.05 35.85 -15.44
N VAL A 13 13.22 35.21 -14.63
CA VAL A 13 13.46 33.86 -14.12
C VAL A 13 12.56 32.87 -14.84
N SER A 14 13.13 31.74 -15.27
CA SER A 14 12.39 30.62 -15.86
C SER A 14 11.85 29.70 -14.77
N TYR A 15 10.59 29.31 -14.90
CA TYR A 15 9.90 28.39 -13.99
C TYR A 15 9.33 27.21 -14.77
N LEU A 16 9.28 26.06 -14.13
CA LEU A 16 8.69 24.82 -14.64
C LEU A 16 7.48 24.44 -13.80
N SER A 17 6.45 23.87 -14.45
CA SER A 17 5.32 23.28 -13.78
C SER A 17 5.76 22.11 -12.90
N SER A 18 5.08 21.93 -11.77
CA SER A 18 5.27 20.79 -10.89
C SER A 18 4.93 19.46 -11.56
N SER A 19 4.16 19.47 -12.64
CA SER A 19 3.86 18.29 -13.46
C SER A 19 5.12 17.57 -13.96
N LEU A 20 6.22 18.29 -14.16
CA LEU A 20 7.50 17.66 -14.48
C LEU A 20 8.01 16.76 -13.35
N LEU A 21 7.82 17.17 -12.10
CA LEU A 21 8.22 16.36 -10.94
C LEU A 21 7.31 15.13 -10.79
N THR A 22 6.02 15.27 -11.00
CA THR A 22 5.06 14.17 -10.83
C THR A 22 5.00 13.25 -12.04
N ASN A 23 4.80 13.78 -13.24
CA ASN A 23 4.58 12.98 -14.44
C ASN A 23 5.86 12.38 -15.00
N TYR A 24 6.93 13.19 -15.09
CA TYR A 24 8.21 12.74 -15.64
C TYR A 24 9.07 12.07 -14.57
N ALA A 25 9.39 12.79 -13.48
CA ALA A 25 10.30 12.27 -12.45
C ALA A 25 9.65 11.22 -11.53
N LYS A 26 8.33 11.02 -11.63
CA LYS A 26 7.56 10.04 -10.84
C LYS A 26 7.63 10.29 -9.33
N LEU A 27 7.66 11.56 -8.93
CA LEU A 27 7.56 11.93 -7.52
C LEU A 27 6.09 12.05 -7.13
N GLU A 28 5.72 11.52 -5.97
CA GLU A 28 4.43 11.76 -5.36
C GLU A 28 4.39 13.14 -4.72
N MET A 29 3.29 13.89 -4.92
CA MET A 29 3.10 15.20 -4.34
C MET A 29 2.10 15.16 -3.18
N ARG A 30 2.49 15.66 -2.02
CA ARG A 30 1.61 15.87 -0.87
C ARG A 30 1.57 17.35 -0.51
N TRP A 31 0.38 17.94 -0.51
CA TRP A 31 0.19 19.35 -0.20
C TRP A 31 -0.49 19.55 1.14
N ASN A 32 0.22 20.19 2.08
CA ASN A 32 -0.35 20.71 3.32
C ASN A 32 -0.78 22.17 3.11
N GLN A 33 -2.05 22.38 2.82
CA GLN A 33 -2.61 23.72 2.52
C GLN A 33 -2.46 24.70 3.68
N SER A 34 -2.64 24.26 4.96
CA SER A 34 -2.57 25.13 6.13
C SER A 34 -1.21 25.79 6.33
N GLY A 35 -0.13 25.17 5.83
CA GLY A 35 1.24 25.70 5.93
C GLY A 35 1.85 26.11 4.60
N ASN A 36 1.09 26.13 3.49
CA ASN A 36 1.62 26.34 2.12
C ASN A 36 2.84 25.47 1.82
N ARG A 37 2.91 24.30 2.49
CA ARG A 37 4.02 23.36 2.40
C ARG A 37 3.67 22.25 1.41
N ILE A 38 4.56 22.03 0.47
CA ILE A 38 4.44 20.98 -0.53
C ILE A 38 5.65 20.07 -0.41
N GLU A 39 5.40 18.79 -0.43
CA GLU A 39 6.40 17.75 -0.36
C GLU A 39 6.29 16.85 -1.60
N PHE A 40 7.43 16.59 -2.24
CA PHE A 40 7.55 15.63 -3.32
C PHE A 40 8.46 14.50 -2.84
N THR A 41 8.01 13.27 -2.96
CA THR A 41 8.74 12.08 -2.52
C THR A 41 8.83 11.04 -3.63
N GLY A 42 9.94 10.32 -3.68
CA GLY A 42 10.20 9.23 -4.61
C GLY A 42 11.29 8.32 -4.07
N PHE A 43 11.77 7.39 -4.87
CA PHE A 43 12.84 6.51 -4.48
C PHE A 43 14.13 7.29 -4.18
N ASP A 44 14.53 7.34 -2.89
CA ASP A 44 15.69 8.12 -2.40
C ASP A 44 15.66 9.62 -2.76
N LYS A 45 14.47 10.16 -2.98
CA LYS A 45 14.31 11.56 -3.35
C LYS A 45 13.22 12.21 -2.50
N ARG A 46 13.56 13.36 -1.91
CA ARG A 46 12.62 14.15 -1.14
C ARG A 46 12.86 15.64 -1.33
N LEU A 47 11.84 16.35 -1.77
CA LEU A 47 11.83 17.80 -1.87
C LEU A 47 10.75 18.35 -0.96
N VAL A 48 11.07 19.39 -0.18
CA VAL A 48 10.09 20.14 0.60
C VAL A 48 10.23 21.61 0.26
N ILE A 49 9.15 22.21 -0.18
CA ILE A 49 9.09 23.62 -0.54
C ILE A 49 7.92 24.31 0.16
N ARG A 50 7.99 25.64 0.20
CA ARG A 50 6.85 26.47 0.59
C ARG A 50 6.61 27.51 -0.49
N ILE A 51 5.34 27.75 -0.83
CA ILE A 51 4.95 28.81 -1.74
C ILE A 51 5.40 30.17 -1.16
N GLY A 52 6.04 30.98 -1.99
CA GLY A 52 6.56 32.28 -1.59
C GLY A 52 7.92 32.26 -0.86
N SER A 53 8.48 31.08 -0.56
CA SER A 53 9.79 30.98 0.09
C SER A 53 10.93 30.82 -0.93
N HIS A 54 12.07 31.47 -0.69
CA HIS A 54 13.29 31.29 -1.47
C HIS A 54 14.13 30.07 -1.03
N THR A 55 13.75 29.44 0.08
CA THR A 55 14.47 28.27 0.61
C THR A 55 13.56 27.06 0.70
N GLY A 56 14.13 25.87 0.52
CA GLY A 56 13.48 24.59 0.64
C GLY A 56 14.41 23.52 1.21
N LEU A 57 13.98 22.26 1.18
CA LEU A 57 14.81 21.12 1.50
C LEU A 57 14.92 20.21 0.28
N LEU A 58 16.14 19.76 0.00
CA LEU A 58 16.43 18.72 -0.98
C LEU A 58 17.19 17.60 -0.26
N ASP A 59 16.59 16.43 -0.19
CA ASP A 59 17.13 15.24 0.49
C ASP A 59 17.60 15.55 1.93
N GLY A 60 16.72 16.30 2.66
CA GLY A 60 16.93 16.70 4.05
C GLY A 60 17.87 17.90 4.27
N LYS A 61 18.54 18.40 3.22
CA LYS A 61 19.45 19.55 3.30
C LYS A 61 18.76 20.84 2.87
N SER A 62 19.00 21.93 3.58
CA SER A 62 18.52 23.25 3.17
C SER A 62 19.14 23.65 1.84
N VAL A 63 18.32 24.18 0.94
CA VAL A 63 18.72 24.61 -0.40
C VAL A 63 18.07 25.93 -0.74
N ASP A 64 18.83 26.80 -1.42
CA ASP A 64 18.31 27.98 -2.05
C ASP A 64 17.63 27.60 -3.38
N LEU A 65 16.38 28.04 -3.56
CA LEU A 65 15.58 27.81 -4.76
C LEU A 65 15.92 28.82 -5.88
N GLY A 66 16.67 29.88 -5.57
CA GLY A 66 16.98 30.98 -6.47
C GLY A 66 15.83 31.98 -6.64
N SER A 67 14.61 31.55 -6.50
CA SER A 67 13.37 32.36 -6.56
C SER A 67 12.24 31.61 -5.87
N ALA A 68 11.20 32.36 -5.45
CA ALA A 68 10.08 31.77 -4.74
C ALA A 68 9.13 30.98 -5.69
N PRO A 69 8.73 29.73 -5.34
CA PRO A 69 7.62 29.02 -6.00
C PRO A 69 6.31 29.80 -5.89
N PHE A 70 5.43 29.66 -6.87
CA PHE A 70 4.12 30.32 -6.89
C PHE A 70 3.08 29.48 -7.60
N LEU A 71 1.80 29.80 -7.35
CA LEU A 71 0.64 29.23 -8.06
C LEU A 71 0.23 30.15 -9.21
N TYR A 72 -0.10 29.55 -10.33
CA TYR A 72 -0.71 30.21 -11.46
C TYR A 72 -1.70 29.28 -12.16
N LYS A 73 -2.95 29.67 -12.27
CA LYS A 73 -4.05 28.85 -12.83
C LYS A 73 -4.10 27.45 -12.20
N ASP A 74 -4.09 27.41 -10.86
CA ASP A 74 -4.12 26.17 -10.05
C ASP A 74 -2.93 25.23 -10.23
N GLU A 75 -1.92 25.65 -10.99
CA GLU A 75 -0.69 24.88 -11.20
C GLU A 75 0.46 25.52 -10.40
N LEU A 76 1.30 24.66 -9.81
CA LEU A 76 2.47 25.07 -9.05
C LEU A 76 3.68 25.21 -9.97
N TYR A 77 4.36 26.32 -9.88
CA TYR A 77 5.57 26.63 -10.65
C TYR A 77 6.79 26.78 -9.74
N LEU A 78 7.88 26.08 -10.10
CA LEU A 78 9.15 26.09 -9.39
C LEU A 78 10.26 26.66 -10.28
N PRO A 79 11.27 27.33 -9.68
CA PRO A 79 12.42 27.81 -10.44
C PRO A 79 13.11 26.69 -11.24
N ALA A 80 13.27 26.86 -12.55
CA ALA A 80 13.76 25.81 -13.43
C ALA A 80 15.14 25.27 -13.03
N LYS A 81 16.07 26.17 -12.64
CA LYS A 81 17.41 25.76 -12.17
C LYS A 81 17.34 24.86 -10.93
N PHE A 82 16.41 25.14 -10.01
CA PHE A 82 16.21 24.29 -8.84
C PHE A 82 15.66 22.92 -9.25
N VAL A 83 14.64 22.86 -10.12
CA VAL A 83 14.05 21.59 -10.58
C VAL A 83 15.10 20.72 -11.24
N VAL A 84 15.90 21.29 -12.16
CA VAL A 84 16.96 20.55 -12.86
C VAL A 84 18.04 20.06 -11.87
N LYS A 85 18.45 20.89 -10.91
CA LYS A 85 19.38 20.47 -9.84
C LYS A 85 18.79 19.34 -8.99
N ALA A 86 17.49 19.44 -8.61
CA ALA A 86 16.82 18.43 -7.82
C ALA A 86 16.72 17.08 -8.54
N LEU A 87 16.55 17.11 -9.87
CA LEU A 87 16.51 15.93 -10.73
C LEU A 87 17.91 15.52 -11.26
N GLN A 88 18.98 16.10 -10.72
CA GLN A 88 20.37 15.79 -11.10
C GLN A 88 20.64 15.95 -12.61
N GLY A 89 19.91 16.85 -13.25
CA GLY A 89 20.05 17.13 -14.67
C GLY A 89 21.28 17.98 -14.98
N GLY A 90 21.55 18.10 -16.28
CA GLY A 90 22.59 18.96 -16.81
C GLY A 90 22.21 20.45 -16.83
N ALA A 91 22.83 21.22 -17.70
CA ALA A 91 22.57 22.65 -17.86
C ALA A 91 21.15 22.91 -18.39
N VAL A 92 20.56 24.00 -17.91
CA VAL A 92 19.28 24.51 -18.43
C VAL A 92 19.59 25.48 -19.56
N HIS A 93 19.03 25.25 -20.72
CA HIS A 93 19.20 26.09 -21.91
C HIS A 93 17.84 26.58 -22.43
N TRP A 94 17.72 27.87 -22.71
CA TRP A 94 16.55 28.45 -23.36
C TRP A 94 16.80 28.54 -24.86
N ASP A 95 15.96 27.91 -25.68
CA ASP A 95 15.96 28.09 -27.11
C ASP A 95 14.96 29.19 -27.52
N PRO A 96 15.39 30.35 -27.95
CA PRO A 96 14.50 31.45 -28.32
C PRO A 96 13.76 31.21 -29.63
N LYS A 97 14.22 30.30 -30.51
CA LYS A 97 13.55 29.98 -31.78
C LYS A 97 12.31 29.12 -31.55
N THR A 98 12.45 28.10 -30.76
CA THR A 98 11.37 27.18 -30.43
C THR A 98 10.59 27.60 -29.18
N ARG A 99 11.09 28.59 -28.44
CA ARG A 99 10.56 29.02 -27.12
C ARG A 99 10.47 27.84 -26.14
N THR A 100 11.46 26.98 -26.15
CA THR A 100 11.50 25.82 -25.26
C THR A 100 12.64 25.93 -24.26
N LEU A 101 12.36 25.47 -23.03
CA LEU A 101 13.40 25.24 -22.04
C LEU A 101 13.90 23.80 -22.20
N GLN A 102 15.21 23.65 -22.35
CA GLN A 102 15.83 22.35 -22.54
C GLN A 102 16.70 22.02 -21.33
N ALA A 103 16.57 20.80 -20.85
CA ALA A 103 17.47 20.23 -19.84
C ALA A 103 17.67 18.75 -20.16
N ASP A 104 18.92 18.32 -20.08
CA ASP A 104 19.32 16.96 -20.41
C ASP A 104 19.59 16.14 -19.15
N HIS A 105 19.53 14.82 -19.30
CA HIS A 105 19.91 13.84 -18.27
C HIS A 105 19.14 13.98 -16.96
N LEU A 106 17.85 14.41 -17.03
CA LEU A 106 17.01 14.43 -15.84
C LEU A 106 16.73 13.00 -15.36
N HIS A 107 16.97 12.76 -14.08
CA HIS A 107 16.72 11.46 -13.47
C HIS A 107 15.24 11.31 -13.09
N ARG A 108 14.78 10.06 -13.09
CA ARG A 108 13.47 9.63 -12.60
C ARG A 108 13.65 8.88 -11.29
N TYR A 109 12.65 8.96 -10.43
CA TYR A 109 12.71 8.36 -9.09
C TYR A 109 11.42 7.55 -8.80
N PRO A 110 11.06 6.56 -9.68
CA PRO A 110 9.86 5.76 -9.48
C PRO A 110 9.99 4.96 -8.20
N GLY A 111 9.14 5.27 -7.23
CA GLY A 111 9.18 4.65 -5.93
C GLY A 111 8.75 5.60 -4.82
N MET A 112 8.84 5.10 -3.60
CA MET A 112 8.52 5.89 -2.43
C MET A 112 9.61 5.79 -1.36
N SER A 113 9.59 6.75 -0.46
CA SER A 113 10.47 6.76 0.72
C SER A 113 9.72 7.31 1.91
N GLU A 114 9.85 6.64 3.06
CA GLU A 114 9.22 7.05 4.32
C GLU A 114 10.19 6.90 5.49
N ASN A 115 10.14 7.87 6.44
CA ASN A 115 10.93 7.82 7.66
C ASN A 115 10.13 7.16 8.77
N PHE A 116 10.73 6.14 9.37
CA PHE A 116 10.21 5.52 10.58
C PHE A 116 11.36 5.39 11.59
N GLU A 117 11.18 5.97 12.79
CA GLU A 117 12.16 5.95 13.90
C GLU A 117 13.60 6.35 13.53
N GLY A 118 13.72 7.36 12.66
CA GLY A 118 15.03 7.86 12.23
C GLY A 118 15.73 7.03 11.16
N ALA A 119 15.11 5.95 10.70
CA ALA A 119 15.52 5.20 9.54
C ALA A 119 14.66 5.59 8.31
N LEU A 120 15.30 5.73 7.14
CA LEU A 120 14.63 5.95 5.86
C LEU A 120 14.43 4.61 5.17
N TYR A 121 13.19 4.24 4.96
CA TYR A 121 12.78 3.10 4.13
C TYR A 121 12.50 3.60 2.73
N SER A 122 13.08 2.96 1.70
CA SER A 122 12.96 3.38 0.30
C SER A 122 12.66 2.16 -0.57
N LEU A 123 11.56 2.22 -1.32
CA LEU A 123 11.10 1.17 -2.23
C LEU A 123 11.19 1.66 -3.68
N SER A 124 11.91 0.91 -4.50
CA SER A 124 11.98 1.14 -5.95
C SER A 124 10.83 0.42 -6.65
N TYR A 125 10.03 1.13 -7.44
CA TYR A 125 8.95 0.51 -8.23
C TYR A 125 9.49 -0.24 -9.46
N ASP A 126 10.66 0.16 -9.96
CA ASP A 126 11.28 -0.51 -11.13
C ASP A 126 11.80 -1.91 -10.79
N THR A 127 12.33 -2.09 -9.57
CA THR A 127 12.99 -3.36 -9.17
C THR A 127 12.26 -4.09 -8.05
N GLY A 128 11.34 -3.44 -7.34
CA GLY A 128 10.71 -3.96 -6.14
C GLY A 128 11.63 -4.02 -4.92
N ASP A 129 12.84 -3.47 -5.01
CA ASP A 129 13.81 -3.52 -3.93
C ASP A 129 13.47 -2.54 -2.82
N LEU A 130 13.32 -3.06 -1.61
CA LEU A 130 13.14 -2.30 -0.40
C LEU A 130 14.47 -2.16 0.34
N PHE A 131 14.81 -0.94 0.64
CA PHE A 131 16.04 -0.58 1.35
C PHE A 131 15.73 0.13 2.67
N VAL A 132 16.66 0.02 3.61
CA VAL A 132 16.69 0.83 4.83
C VAL A 132 18.04 1.54 4.95
N SER A 133 18.01 2.79 5.40
CA SER A 133 19.22 3.54 5.77
C SER A 133 18.99 4.29 7.09
N SER A 134 19.94 4.20 8.02
CA SER A 134 19.92 4.92 9.30
C SER A 134 21.03 5.97 9.33
N GLY A 135 20.65 7.23 9.51
CA GLY A 135 21.59 8.36 9.62
C GLY A 135 22.54 8.49 8.42
N LYS A 136 23.86 8.49 8.69
CA LYS A 136 24.91 8.50 7.66
C LYS A 136 25.33 7.09 7.22
N GLY A 137 24.60 6.07 7.65
CA GLY A 137 24.92 4.66 7.36
C GLY A 137 24.71 4.27 5.90
N ASN A 138 25.29 3.14 5.53
CA ASN A 138 25.06 2.56 4.21
C ASN A 138 23.59 2.14 4.04
N LYS A 139 23.06 2.38 2.87
CA LYS A 139 21.77 1.86 2.43
C LYS A 139 21.86 0.34 2.29
N GLN A 140 20.99 -0.39 2.99
CA GLN A 140 20.93 -1.85 2.98
C GLN A 140 19.63 -2.31 2.33
N LYS A 141 19.71 -3.21 1.36
CA LYS A 141 18.55 -3.93 0.83
C LYS A 141 18.05 -4.92 1.89
N ILE A 142 16.77 -4.84 2.25
CA ILE A 142 16.15 -5.70 3.29
C ILE A 142 15.11 -6.65 2.75
N ALA A 143 14.52 -6.36 1.57
CA ALA A 143 13.55 -7.22 0.91
C ALA A 143 13.51 -6.94 -0.61
N ASN A 144 12.81 -7.80 -1.34
CA ASN A 144 12.34 -7.54 -2.69
C ASN A 144 10.85 -7.91 -2.74
N LEU A 145 10.01 -6.98 -3.20
CA LEU A 145 8.55 -7.12 -3.24
C LEU A 145 8.04 -7.47 -4.65
N GLY A 146 8.95 -7.70 -5.61
CA GLY A 146 8.58 -7.93 -7.00
C GLY A 146 8.35 -6.64 -7.79
N THR A 147 8.02 -6.79 -9.05
CA THR A 147 7.72 -5.69 -9.99
C THR A 147 6.20 -5.50 -10.13
N GLY A 148 5.79 -4.43 -10.81
CA GLY A 148 4.36 -4.14 -11.01
C GLY A 148 3.75 -3.32 -9.88
N LEU A 149 4.58 -2.65 -9.09
CA LEU A 149 4.12 -1.73 -8.05
C LEU A 149 3.56 -0.44 -8.69
N ASP A 150 2.40 0.01 -8.20
CA ASP A 150 1.67 1.17 -8.74
C ASP A 150 1.41 2.21 -7.64
N ILE A 151 0.34 2.08 -6.87
CA ILE A 151 0.04 2.97 -5.75
C ILE A 151 0.42 2.26 -4.46
N VAL A 152 1.53 2.69 -3.84
CA VAL A 152 2.10 2.02 -2.67
C VAL A 152 1.93 2.85 -1.41
N HIS A 153 1.56 2.18 -0.31
CA HIS A 153 1.47 2.78 1.02
C HIS A 153 2.23 1.93 2.03
N PHE A 154 3.02 2.58 2.90
CA PHE A 154 3.65 1.93 4.05
C PHE A 154 2.80 2.14 5.30
N LYS A 155 2.71 1.11 6.13
CA LYS A 155 2.14 1.17 7.47
C LYS A 155 3.08 0.46 8.44
N PHE A 156 3.61 1.21 9.39
CA PHE A 156 4.46 0.67 10.44
C PHE A 156 3.68 0.51 11.74
N GLU A 157 3.90 -0.59 12.44
CA GLU A 157 3.26 -0.88 13.71
C GLU A 157 4.24 -1.62 14.63
N HIS A 158 4.39 -1.17 15.88
CA HIS A 158 5.12 -1.93 16.90
C HIS A 158 4.25 -3.05 17.43
N THR A 159 4.85 -4.23 17.56
CA THR A 159 4.20 -5.32 18.27
C THR A 159 4.40 -5.18 19.78
N PRO A 160 3.52 -5.74 20.61
CA PRO A 160 3.67 -5.71 22.06
C PRO A 160 5.00 -6.23 22.60
N GLN A 161 5.66 -7.16 21.87
CA GLN A 161 6.93 -7.78 22.28
C GLN A 161 8.15 -7.25 21.51
N GLY A 162 8.01 -6.07 20.84
CA GLY A 162 9.14 -5.32 20.30
C GLY A 162 9.62 -5.71 18.91
N LEU A 163 8.81 -6.42 18.14
CA LEU A 163 8.99 -6.45 16.68
C LEU A 163 8.36 -5.21 16.03
N VAL A 164 8.73 -4.94 14.80
CA VAL A 164 8.04 -3.98 13.95
C VAL A 164 7.39 -4.73 12.80
N VAL A 165 6.11 -4.50 12.59
CA VAL A 165 5.41 -4.93 11.37
C VAL A 165 5.47 -3.77 10.40
N LEU A 166 6.04 -4.01 9.22
CA LEU A 166 5.89 -3.14 8.06
C LEU A 166 4.92 -3.83 7.10
N ARG A 167 3.75 -3.23 6.91
CA ARG A 167 2.84 -3.59 5.83
C ARG A 167 3.07 -2.65 4.66
N VAL A 168 3.16 -3.22 3.47
CA VAL A 168 3.29 -2.49 2.21
C VAL A 168 2.09 -2.87 1.36
N PHE A 169 1.16 -1.94 1.20
CA PHE A 169 0.00 -2.13 0.33
C PHE A 169 0.33 -1.58 -1.04
N ASN A 170 0.15 -2.40 -2.07
CA ASN A 170 0.21 -2.00 -3.46
C ASN A 170 -1.18 -2.11 -4.05
N ILE A 171 -1.78 -0.98 -4.43
CA ILE A 171 -3.10 -0.92 -5.06
C ILE A 171 -2.88 -0.73 -6.56
N TYR A 172 -3.46 -1.61 -7.38
CA TYR A 172 -3.19 -1.66 -8.81
C TYR A 172 -4.39 -2.11 -9.64
N GLY A 173 -4.22 -2.12 -10.96
CA GLY A 173 -5.22 -2.48 -11.95
C GLY A 173 -6.05 -1.28 -12.42
N GLU A 174 -6.84 -1.46 -13.46
CA GLU A 174 -7.79 -0.47 -13.98
C GLU A 174 -9.22 -0.99 -13.76
N PRO A 175 -9.98 -0.37 -12.83
CA PRO A 175 -9.81 0.89 -12.10
C PRO A 175 -9.25 0.75 -10.66
N HIS A 176 -8.11 0.13 -10.41
CA HIS A 176 -7.47 -0.03 -9.08
C HIS A 176 -8.27 -0.90 -8.10
N LEU A 177 -8.69 -2.08 -8.58
CA LEU A 177 -9.52 -3.00 -7.80
C LEU A 177 -8.73 -4.04 -7.01
N TYR A 178 -7.41 -4.15 -7.24
CA TYR A 178 -6.57 -5.17 -6.63
C TYR A 178 -5.62 -4.58 -5.60
N THR A 179 -5.35 -5.33 -4.55
CA THR A 179 -4.40 -4.97 -3.51
C THR A 179 -3.45 -6.15 -3.26
N ASP A 180 -2.15 -5.91 -3.32
CA ASP A 180 -1.15 -6.80 -2.71
C ASP A 180 -0.82 -6.25 -1.32
N ASP A 181 -0.88 -7.11 -0.31
CA ASP A 181 -0.49 -6.81 1.06
C ASP A 181 0.78 -7.58 1.40
N PHE A 182 1.90 -6.89 1.39
CA PHE A 182 3.18 -7.44 1.81
C PHE A 182 3.36 -7.17 3.31
N ILE A 183 3.50 -8.21 4.09
CA ILE A 183 3.74 -8.15 5.54
C ILE A 183 5.18 -8.54 5.82
N LEU A 184 5.97 -7.62 6.37
CA LEU A 184 7.36 -7.85 6.75
C LEU A 184 7.48 -7.68 8.26
N LEU A 185 8.00 -8.71 8.95
CA LEU A 185 8.37 -8.63 10.35
C LEU A 185 9.84 -8.21 10.46
N LEU A 186 10.06 -7.11 11.14
CA LEU A 186 11.38 -6.53 11.32
C LEU A 186 11.85 -6.73 12.78
N LYS A 187 13.11 -7.11 12.94
CA LYS A 187 13.83 -7.13 14.22
C LYS A 187 15.18 -6.48 14.03
N ASN A 188 15.46 -5.45 14.83
CA ASN A 188 16.71 -4.68 14.73
C ASN A 188 16.99 -4.17 13.30
N GLY A 189 15.97 -3.68 12.60
CA GLY A 189 16.09 -3.14 11.24
C GLY A 189 16.22 -4.18 10.11
N SER A 190 16.21 -5.48 10.44
CA SER A 190 16.30 -6.57 9.46
C SER A 190 14.99 -7.32 9.33
N VAL A 191 14.62 -7.71 8.13
CA VAL A 191 13.46 -8.58 7.88
C VAL A 191 13.77 -9.99 8.33
N ILE A 192 12.98 -10.50 9.29
CA ILE A 192 13.10 -11.86 9.80
C ILE A 192 12.06 -12.81 9.24
N ARG A 193 10.91 -12.27 8.79
CA ARG A 193 9.83 -13.01 8.11
C ARG A 193 9.12 -12.09 7.14
N GLN A 194 8.60 -12.68 6.08
CA GLN A 194 7.71 -11.99 5.16
C GLN A 194 6.64 -12.92 4.60
N ALA A 195 5.49 -12.33 4.24
CA ALA A 195 4.44 -12.95 3.45
C ALA A 195 3.82 -11.88 2.55
N ASN A 196 3.15 -12.29 1.48
CA ASN A 196 2.30 -11.39 0.72
C ASN A 196 1.07 -12.13 0.22
N ILE A 197 -0.03 -11.42 0.14
CA ILE A 197 -1.29 -11.91 -0.42
C ILE A 197 -1.90 -10.85 -1.32
N GLY A 198 -2.32 -11.26 -2.53
CA GLY A 198 -3.14 -10.45 -3.41
C GLY A 198 -4.62 -10.73 -3.19
N PHE A 199 -5.44 -9.69 -3.11
CA PHE A 199 -6.89 -9.81 -2.98
C PHE A 199 -7.62 -8.61 -3.63
N HIS A 200 -8.91 -8.79 -3.87
CA HIS A 200 -9.75 -7.70 -4.38
C HIS A 200 -10.07 -6.71 -3.25
N ASN A 201 -10.03 -5.40 -3.53
CA ASN A 201 -10.24 -4.35 -2.52
C ASN A 201 -11.64 -4.30 -1.90
N THR A 202 -12.63 -5.04 -2.48
CA THR A 202 -13.95 -5.25 -1.89
C THR A 202 -13.98 -6.34 -0.81
N PHE A 203 -12.87 -7.05 -0.57
CA PHE A 203 -12.79 -8.08 0.47
C PHE A 203 -12.44 -7.46 1.83
N GLY A 204 -12.68 -8.21 2.91
CA GLY A 204 -12.15 -7.86 4.22
C GLY A 204 -10.61 -7.92 4.26
N GLU A 205 -10.00 -7.05 5.04
CA GLU A 205 -8.54 -7.08 5.19
C GLU A 205 -8.07 -8.39 5.82
N PRO A 206 -6.89 -8.92 5.41
CA PRO A 206 -6.26 -10.05 6.07
C PRO A 206 -6.01 -9.75 7.56
N ALA A 207 -6.38 -10.72 8.41
CA ALA A 207 -6.12 -10.63 9.84
C ALA A 207 -4.60 -10.70 10.11
N LEU A 208 -4.09 -9.75 10.88
CA LEU A 208 -2.69 -9.72 11.30
C LEU A 208 -2.48 -10.38 12.67
N TRP A 209 -3.53 -10.47 13.48
CA TRP A 209 -3.46 -10.93 14.87
C TRP A 209 -4.49 -11.98 15.20
N ALA A 210 -4.09 -12.98 16.00
CA ALA A 210 -4.98 -13.92 16.68
C ALA A 210 -4.37 -14.33 18.03
N ASP A 211 -5.10 -14.18 19.12
CA ASP A 211 -4.69 -14.59 20.47
C ASP A 211 -3.26 -14.15 20.85
N GLY A 212 -2.91 -12.89 20.57
CA GLY A 212 -1.61 -12.32 20.87
C GLY A 212 -0.46 -12.84 19.98
N LYS A 213 -0.76 -13.54 18.90
CA LYS A 213 0.20 -14.06 17.92
C LYS A 213 0.00 -13.38 16.58
N LEU A 214 1.08 -13.24 15.83
CA LEU A 214 1.04 -12.68 14.48
C LEU A 214 0.63 -13.75 13.47
N LEU A 215 -0.13 -13.33 12.47
CA LEU A 215 -0.56 -14.16 11.35
C LEU A 215 0.18 -13.70 10.09
N LEU A 216 0.91 -14.59 9.45
CA LEU A 216 1.51 -14.36 8.14
C LEU A 216 0.85 -15.29 7.12
N ASN A 217 0.00 -14.69 6.28
CA ASN A 217 -0.73 -15.36 5.23
C ASN A 217 -0.08 -15.04 3.87
N ASP A 218 0.28 -16.07 3.09
CA ASP A 218 0.79 -15.93 1.72
C ASP A 218 -0.21 -16.43 0.66
N GLY A 219 -1.48 -16.54 1.04
CA GLY A 219 -2.57 -17.01 0.18
C GLY A 219 -2.73 -18.54 0.17
N HIS A 220 -1.67 -19.31 0.42
CA HIS A 220 -1.69 -20.79 0.45
C HIS A 220 -1.34 -21.35 1.81
N THR A 221 -0.53 -20.61 2.54
CA THR A 221 -0.02 -21.02 3.85
C THR A 221 -0.23 -19.92 4.87
N LEU A 222 -0.87 -20.25 5.98
CA LEU A 222 -0.95 -19.39 7.15
C LEU A 222 0.11 -19.84 8.16
N ARG A 223 1.02 -18.93 8.53
CA ARG A 223 2.00 -19.14 9.61
C ARG A 223 1.59 -18.34 10.82
N ILE A 224 1.47 -19.03 11.97
CA ILE A 224 1.23 -18.40 13.28
C ILE A 224 2.59 -18.15 13.91
N ILE A 225 2.89 -16.89 14.21
CA ILE A 225 4.21 -16.42 14.61
C ILE A 225 4.17 -15.94 16.05
N GLU A 226 5.16 -16.35 16.84
CA GLU A 226 5.39 -15.83 18.18
C GLU A 226 5.90 -14.39 18.11
N ASP A 227 5.19 -13.49 18.78
CA ASP A 227 5.64 -12.09 18.91
C ASP A 227 6.96 -11.99 19.68
N GLY A 228 7.76 -10.97 19.36
CA GLY A 228 9.08 -10.73 19.95
C GLY A 228 10.22 -11.59 19.40
N THR A 229 9.96 -12.85 19.04
CA THR A 229 10.99 -13.75 18.50
C THR A 229 10.92 -13.96 16.99
N GLY A 230 9.71 -13.89 16.41
CA GLY A 230 9.46 -14.24 15.01
C GLY A 230 9.51 -15.76 14.74
N LYS A 231 9.47 -16.60 15.79
CA LYS A 231 9.43 -18.06 15.65
C LYS A 231 8.08 -18.51 15.08
N VAL A 232 8.10 -19.39 14.10
CA VAL A 232 6.90 -20.07 13.60
C VAL A 232 6.44 -21.08 14.65
N LEU A 233 5.22 -20.92 15.16
CA LEU A 233 4.59 -21.82 16.13
C LEU A 233 3.77 -22.90 15.44
N GLU A 234 3.06 -22.51 14.36
CA GLU A 234 2.18 -23.38 13.60
C GLU A 234 2.22 -22.97 12.13
N THR A 235 2.06 -23.96 11.26
CA THR A 235 1.92 -23.74 9.80
C THR A 235 0.70 -24.50 9.32
N VAL A 236 -0.23 -23.79 8.68
CA VAL A 236 -1.50 -24.35 8.17
C VAL A 236 -1.51 -24.24 6.66
N ASN A 237 -1.78 -25.36 5.98
CA ASN A 237 -2.06 -25.37 4.54
C ASN A 237 -3.54 -24.99 4.35
N LEU A 238 -3.78 -23.84 3.72
CA LEU A 238 -5.14 -23.29 3.55
C LEU A 238 -5.94 -24.09 2.52
N SER A 239 -5.33 -24.55 1.44
CA SER A 239 -6.00 -25.40 0.45
C SER A 239 -6.50 -26.70 1.08
N SER A 240 -5.69 -27.33 1.93
CA SER A 240 -6.11 -28.53 2.65
C SER A 240 -7.25 -28.25 3.65
N LEU A 241 -7.17 -27.13 4.37
CA LEU A 241 -8.22 -26.72 5.30
C LEU A 241 -9.53 -26.41 4.57
N MET A 242 -9.46 -25.86 3.36
CA MET A 242 -10.62 -25.56 2.51
C MET A 242 -11.08 -26.75 1.66
N GLY A 243 -10.45 -27.92 1.78
CA GLY A 243 -10.84 -29.13 1.06
C GLY A 243 -10.56 -29.11 -0.45
N THR A 244 -9.68 -28.22 -0.91
CA THR A 244 -9.35 -28.02 -2.32
C THR A 244 -7.95 -28.53 -2.67
N SER A 245 -7.53 -29.64 -2.06
CA SER A 245 -6.20 -30.21 -2.22
C SER A 245 -5.91 -30.50 -3.70
N GLY A 246 -4.86 -29.87 -4.22
CA GLY A 246 -4.36 -30.04 -5.59
C GLY A 246 -4.56 -28.83 -6.50
N ASP A 247 -5.35 -27.83 -6.14
CA ASP A 247 -5.51 -26.62 -6.93
C ASP A 247 -4.71 -25.46 -6.33
N ASN A 248 -3.53 -25.19 -6.89
CA ASN A 248 -2.66 -24.09 -6.45
C ASN A 248 -3.04 -22.75 -7.10
N LEU A 249 -4.18 -22.67 -7.80
CA LEU A 249 -4.59 -21.46 -8.50
C LEU A 249 -5.39 -20.50 -7.59
N VAL A 250 -6.00 -21.02 -6.52
CA VAL A 250 -6.82 -20.22 -5.60
C VAL A 250 -6.00 -19.81 -4.39
N SER A 251 -5.98 -18.51 -4.11
CA SER A 251 -5.45 -17.96 -2.87
C SER A 251 -6.57 -17.76 -1.85
N TYR A 252 -6.23 -17.75 -0.57
CA TYR A 252 -7.17 -17.67 0.53
C TYR A 252 -6.85 -16.51 1.46
N ASN A 253 -7.75 -15.52 1.52
CA ASN A 253 -7.67 -14.44 2.49
C ASN A 253 -8.23 -14.92 3.83
N VAL A 254 -7.43 -14.87 4.90
CA VAL A 254 -7.86 -15.20 6.28
C VAL A 254 -8.27 -13.90 6.97
N GLU A 255 -9.58 -13.68 7.14
CA GLU A 255 -10.14 -12.47 7.76
C GLU A 255 -10.26 -12.59 9.29
N ALA A 256 -10.33 -13.81 9.83
CA ALA A 256 -10.24 -14.06 11.27
C ALA A 256 -9.73 -15.47 11.56
N TRP A 257 -9.02 -15.62 12.67
CA TRP A 257 -8.48 -16.89 13.13
C TRP A 257 -8.66 -17.05 14.63
N TYR A 258 -9.40 -18.06 15.05
CA TYR A 258 -9.67 -18.40 16.44
C TYR A 258 -9.28 -19.85 16.71
N PRO A 259 -9.20 -20.31 17.98
CA PRO A 259 -8.90 -21.70 18.28
C PRO A 259 -9.89 -22.70 17.67
N ASP A 260 -11.17 -22.32 17.61
CA ASP A 260 -12.29 -23.17 17.19
C ASP A 260 -12.72 -22.93 15.73
N ILE A 261 -12.58 -21.71 15.21
CA ILE A 261 -13.03 -21.37 13.86
C ILE A 261 -12.03 -20.48 13.11
N ALA A 262 -12.15 -20.47 11.79
CA ALA A 262 -11.55 -19.47 10.93
C ALA A 262 -12.59 -18.84 9.99
N LEU A 263 -12.39 -17.59 9.60
CA LEU A 263 -13.11 -16.93 8.52
C LEU A 263 -12.16 -16.78 7.35
N ILE A 264 -12.48 -17.46 6.26
CA ILE A 264 -11.60 -17.57 5.09
C ILE A 264 -12.39 -17.19 3.85
N ARG A 265 -11.80 -16.37 3.01
CA ARG A 265 -12.37 -15.95 1.73
C ARG A 265 -11.46 -16.40 0.59
N PRO A 266 -11.88 -17.34 -0.27
CA PRO A 266 -11.18 -17.65 -1.52
C PRO A 266 -11.16 -16.41 -2.42
N THR A 267 -10.03 -16.12 -3.05
CA THR A 267 -9.87 -14.87 -3.83
C THR A 267 -10.52 -14.93 -5.21
N ASP A 268 -10.85 -16.14 -5.70
CA ASP A 268 -11.56 -16.37 -6.96
C ASP A 268 -13.06 -16.12 -6.87
N THR A 269 -13.68 -16.57 -5.75
CA THR A 269 -15.13 -16.43 -5.55
C THR A 269 -15.50 -15.23 -4.67
N GLY A 270 -14.61 -14.82 -3.78
CA GLY A 270 -14.88 -13.75 -2.83
C GLY A 270 -15.97 -14.08 -1.78
N LEU A 271 -16.29 -15.35 -1.56
CA LEU A 271 -17.37 -15.78 -0.66
C LEU A 271 -16.82 -16.10 0.73
N LEU A 272 -17.25 -15.33 1.74
CA LEU A 272 -16.80 -15.53 3.11
C LEU A 272 -17.29 -16.86 3.69
N THR A 273 -16.34 -17.71 4.02
CA THR A 273 -16.58 -19.06 4.53
C THR A 273 -16.19 -19.15 5.99
N LEU A 274 -17.11 -19.59 6.83
CA LEU A 274 -16.83 -20.00 8.20
C LEU A 274 -16.33 -21.45 8.18
N VAL A 275 -15.16 -21.70 8.72
CA VAL A 275 -14.54 -23.03 8.83
C VAL A 275 -14.47 -23.42 10.30
N ASN A 276 -15.05 -24.55 10.68
CA ASN A 276 -14.81 -25.19 11.97
C ASN A 276 -13.43 -25.87 11.92
N ARG A 277 -12.46 -25.41 12.72
CA ARG A 277 -11.08 -25.89 12.66
C ARG A 277 -10.87 -27.32 13.16
N SER A 278 -11.79 -27.80 13.99
CA SER A 278 -11.69 -29.17 14.55
C SER A 278 -12.27 -30.23 13.61
N THR A 279 -13.37 -29.91 12.92
CA THR A 279 -14.09 -30.85 12.05
C THR A 279 -13.80 -30.63 10.56
N GLY A 280 -13.33 -29.45 10.16
CA GLY A 280 -13.20 -29.02 8.76
C GLY A 280 -14.53 -28.65 8.11
N ASN A 281 -15.65 -28.68 8.86
CA ASN A 281 -16.94 -28.28 8.33
C ASN A 281 -16.94 -26.81 7.89
N GLN A 282 -17.56 -26.53 6.74
CA GLN A 282 -17.60 -25.22 6.11
C GLN A 282 -19.03 -24.71 5.95
N THR A 283 -19.22 -23.43 6.20
CA THR A 283 -20.50 -22.73 6.02
C THR A 283 -20.29 -21.47 5.20
N LEU A 284 -20.97 -21.35 4.07
CA LEU A 284 -21.02 -20.12 3.27
C LEU A 284 -21.98 -19.13 3.92
N LEU A 285 -21.43 -18.10 4.56
CA LEU A 285 -22.20 -17.19 5.43
C LEU A 285 -23.26 -16.40 4.68
N TYR A 286 -23.03 -16.02 3.43
CA TYR A 286 -24.02 -15.28 2.66
C TYR A 286 -25.35 -16.05 2.50
N LYS A 287 -25.31 -17.40 2.47
CA LYS A 287 -26.53 -18.23 2.36
C LYS A 287 -27.43 -18.17 3.59
N GLU A 288 -26.85 -17.84 4.75
CA GLU A 288 -27.62 -17.67 5.99
C GLU A 288 -28.19 -16.26 6.11
N PHE A 289 -27.50 -15.26 5.57
CA PHE A 289 -27.83 -13.86 5.79
C PHE A 289 -28.70 -13.25 4.70
N LEU A 290 -28.48 -13.65 3.44
CA LEU A 290 -29.14 -13.03 2.29
C LEU A 290 -30.40 -13.81 1.89
N LYS A 291 -31.40 -13.09 1.41
CA LYS A 291 -32.61 -13.70 0.84
C LYS A 291 -32.28 -14.39 -0.49
N TRP A 292 -33.11 -15.32 -0.90
CA TRP A 292 -32.91 -16.07 -2.16
C TRP A 292 -32.67 -15.18 -3.39
N ASN A 293 -33.41 -14.08 -3.51
CA ASN A 293 -33.23 -13.12 -4.61
C ASN A 293 -31.92 -12.34 -4.54
N GLU A 294 -31.25 -12.29 -3.40
CA GLU A 294 -29.95 -11.65 -3.17
C GLU A 294 -28.79 -12.64 -3.27
N GLN A 295 -29.09 -13.95 -3.42
CA GLN A 295 -28.12 -15.04 -3.55
C GLN A 295 -27.86 -15.45 -4.99
N GLN A 296 -28.35 -14.69 -5.99
CA GLN A 296 -28.18 -15.03 -7.41
C GLN A 296 -26.68 -14.97 -7.78
N PRO A 297 -26.19 -15.96 -8.56
CA PRO A 297 -24.80 -16.03 -8.97
C PRO A 297 -24.30 -14.76 -9.71
N ASP A 298 -25.16 -14.12 -10.48
CA ASP A 298 -24.84 -12.92 -11.25
C ASP A 298 -24.60 -11.68 -10.36
N GLU A 299 -25.17 -11.67 -9.13
CA GLU A 299 -24.98 -10.60 -8.17
C GLU A 299 -23.78 -10.84 -7.24
N VAL A 300 -23.45 -12.11 -7.00
CA VAL A 300 -22.31 -12.52 -6.16
C VAL A 300 -21.00 -12.51 -6.94
N ASN A 301 -21.06 -12.72 -8.27
CA ASN A 301 -19.93 -12.82 -9.16
C ASN A 301 -19.81 -11.63 -10.13
N ASP A 302 -20.16 -10.41 -9.67
CA ASP A 302 -19.90 -9.20 -10.46
C ASP A 302 -18.39 -9.04 -10.66
N PRO A 303 -17.88 -8.99 -11.92
CA PRO A 303 -16.44 -8.88 -12.19
C PRO A 303 -15.80 -7.60 -11.61
N MET A 304 -16.60 -6.53 -11.44
CA MET A 304 -16.14 -5.25 -10.87
C MET A 304 -16.22 -5.22 -9.35
N PHE A 305 -17.15 -5.98 -8.77
CA PHE A 305 -17.40 -6.04 -7.33
C PHE A 305 -17.63 -7.48 -6.90
N PRO A 306 -16.60 -8.35 -7.02
CA PRO A 306 -16.75 -9.76 -6.70
C PRO A 306 -17.01 -9.97 -5.22
N GLY A 307 -17.61 -11.11 -4.89
CA GLY A 307 -17.82 -11.55 -3.53
C GLY A 307 -19.23 -11.29 -3.00
N ASP A 308 -19.40 -11.61 -1.75
CA ASP A 308 -20.70 -11.55 -1.05
C ASP A 308 -20.94 -10.25 -0.27
N HIS A 309 -19.96 -9.34 -0.26
CA HIS A 309 -20.02 -8.09 0.52
C HIS A 309 -20.36 -8.26 2.01
N VAL A 310 -20.06 -9.44 2.55
CA VAL A 310 -20.22 -9.76 3.97
C VAL A 310 -18.90 -9.50 4.68
N TYR A 311 -18.88 -8.58 5.63
CA TYR A 311 -17.66 -8.15 6.33
C TYR A 311 -17.76 -8.54 7.80
N PHE A 312 -16.76 -9.23 8.32
CA PHE A 312 -16.67 -9.55 9.73
C PHE A 312 -16.39 -8.30 10.56
N THR A 313 -17.16 -8.10 11.63
CA THR A 313 -17.01 -6.94 12.51
C THR A 313 -16.55 -7.27 13.92
N GLY A 314 -16.56 -8.56 14.29
CA GLY A 314 -16.05 -9.01 15.58
C GLY A 314 -16.78 -10.20 16.17
N ARG A 315 -16.18 -10.76 17.23
CA ARG A 315 -16.70 -11.90 17.97
C ARG A 315 -17.01 -11.53 19.43
N SER A 316 -18.14 -11.99 19.94
CA SER A 316 -18.51 -11.89 21.35
C SER A 316 -19.02 -13.25 21.84
N GLY A 317 -18.19 -13.99 22.57
CA GLY A 317 -18.49 -15.36 22.98
C GLY A 317 -18.69 -16.28 21.78
N ASN A 318 -19.89 -16.88 21.68
CA ASN A 318 -20.28 -17.73 20.56
C ASN A 318 -20.97 -16.94 19.40
N LYS A 319 -21.02 -15.63 19.46
CA LYS A 319 -21.66 -14.80 18.44
C LYS A 319 -20.58 -14.16 17.56
N LEU A 320 -20.71 -14.33 16.24
CA LEU A 320 -19.94 -13.66 15.20
C LEU A 320 -20.82 -12.58 14.56
N ASN A 321 -20.34 -11.35 14.51
CA ASN A 321 -21.08 -10.22 13.97
C ASN A 321 -20.55 -9.82 12.60
N PHE A 322 -21.47 -9.47 11.70
CA PHE A 322 -21.16 -9.14 10.31
C PHE A 322 -21.96 -7.94 9.85
N ASN A 323 -21.39 -7.20 8.90
CA ASN A 323 -22.07 -6.23 8.08
C ASN A 323 -22.16 -6.77 6.66
N HIS A 324 -23.29 -6.58 5.99
CA HIS A 324 -23.43 -6.72 4.55
C HIS A 324 -23.70 -5.33 4.00
N THR A 325 -22.84 -4.86 3.09
CA THR A 325 -22.91 -3.51 2.53
C THR A 325 -23.10 -3.58 1.03
N ARG A 326 -24.22 -3.01 0.53
CA ARG A 326 -24.52 -2.91 -0.90
C ARG A 326 -24.88 -1.45 -1.23
N GLY A 327 -24.04 -0.78 -1.99
CA GLY A 327 -24.15 0.65 -2.23
C GLY A 327 -24.11 1.43 -0.91
N ASN A 328 -25.15 2.21 -0.62
CA ASN A 328 -25.25 3.01 0.61
C ASN A 328 -26.00 2.30 1.74
N VAL A 329 -26.39 1.04 1.56
CA VAL A 329 -27.16 0.28 2.55
C VAL A 329 -26.27 -0.72 3.27
N THR A 330 -26.24 -0.64 4.60
CA THR A 330 -25.54 -1.62 5.44
C THR A 330 -26.54 -2.33 6.34
N GLN A 331 -26.58 -3.66 6.25
CA GLN A 331 -27.36 -4.53 7.12
C GLN A 331 -26.42 -5.25 8.10
N LYS A 332 -26.88 -5.48 9.32
CA LYS A 332 -26.11 -6.18 10.37
C LYS A 332 -26.66 -7.57 10.58
N PHE A 333 -25.78 -8.55 10.66
CA PHE A 333 -26.10 -9.95 10.90
C PHE A 333 -25.29 -10.53 12.05
N THR A 334 -25.81 -11.58 12.66
CA THR A 334 -25.12 -12.33 13.71
C THR A 334 -25.28 -13.82 13.43
N HIS A 335 -24.16 -14.52 13.32
CA HIS A 335 -24.12 -15.98 13.32
C HIS A 335 -23.83 -16.48 14.74
N THR A 336 -24.56 -17.48 15.21
CA THR A 336 -24.32 -18.08 16.53
C THR A 336 -23.72 -19.47 16.38
N LEU A 337 -22.47 -19.61 16.87
CA LEU A 337 -21.79 -20.90 16.88
C LEU A 337 -22.54 -21.89 17.76
N THR A 338 -22.88 -23.02 17.18
CA THR A 338 -23.47 -24.15 17.96
C THR A 338 -22.33 -24.85 18.69
N THR A 339 -22.43 -24.93 20.02
CA THR A 339 -21.59 -25.82 20.81
C THR A 339 -22.05 -27.24 20.53
N GLU A 340 -21.29 -27.98 19.74
CA GLU A 340 -21.46 -29.44 19.71
C GLU A 340 -21.19 -29.97 21.12
N LYS A 341 -22.21 -30.65 21.70
CA LYS A 341 -22.13 -31.29 23.03
C LYS A 341 -21.31 -32.56 22.96
#